data_8e5bfa43c2521ead6335e35a779cf608
#
_entry.id   8e5bfa43c2521ead6335e35a779cf608
#
_cell.length_a   1.000
_cell.length_b   1.000
_cell.length_c   1.000
_cell.angle_alpha   90.00
_cell.angle_beta   90.00
_cell.angle_gamma   90.00
#
_symmetry.space_group_name_H-M   'P 1'
#
loop_
_entity.id
_entity.type
_entity.pdbx_description
1 polymer ?
#
loop_
_entity_poly.entity_id
_entity_poly.type
_entity_poly.pdbx_seq_one_letter_code
_entity_poly.pdbx_strand_id
1 'polypeptide(L)'
;HLSIRRQRQMCIRDSIGIAHIAHRFISQLSGGQRQLVALAQMVVRDPQVLLLDEPTSALDLHNQIEVLRLVRKAVDDGSKMAIVALHDLNLAACYCDRLVLLHAGGVHAEGQPSEVLTPDVLERVYGFRARVLDDHGIPVVRPVVTA
;
A
#
# COMPACT_ATOMS: atom_id res chain seq x y z
N HIS A 1 23.16 8.41 19.54
CA HIS A 1 21.79 7.89 19.32
C HIS A 1 20.76 8.97 18.92
N LEU A 2 20.83 10.21 19.48
CA LEU A 2 19.90 11.30 19.15
C LEU A 2 20.11 11.88 17.74
N SER A 3 21.35 11.90 17.24
CA SER A 3 21.65 12.42 15.90
C SER A 3 21.13 11.50 14.79
N ILE A 4 21.24 10.18 14.95
CA ILE A 4 20.75 9.17 14.01
C ILE A 4 19.22 9.21 13.92
N ARG A 5 18.52 9.36 15.05
CA ARG A 5 17.05 9.52 15.05
C ARG A 5 16.61 10.81 14.33
N ARG A 6 17.29 11.93 14.55
CA ARG A 6 16.99 13.19 13.86
C ARG A 6 17.26 13.11 12.35
N GLN A 7 18.37 12.49 11.94
CA GLN A 7 18.68 12.27 10.53
C GLN A 7 17.63 11.37 9.87
N ARG A 8 17.23 10.26 10.52
CA ARG A 8 16.17 9.36 10.02
C ARG A 8 14.84 10.08 9.91
N GLN A 9 14.46 10.91 10.89
CA GLN A 9 13.25 11.75 10.82
C GLN A 9 13.29 12.76 9.66
N MET A 10 14.40 13.39 9.38
CA MET A 10 14.58 14.28 8.25
C MET A 10 14.45 13.52 6.92
N CYS A 11 15.18 12.42 6.75
CA CYS A 11 15.12 11.61 5.54
C CYS A 11 13.71 11.07 5.24
N ILE A 12 12.96 10.66 6.27
CA ILE A 12 11.58 10.17 6.10
C ILE A 12 10.65 11.33 5.73
N ARG A 13 10.74 12.48 6.38
CA ARG A 13 9.93 13.67 6.04
C ARG A 13 10.13 14.10 4.59
N ASP A 14 11.37 14.10 4.13
CA ASP A 14 11.72 14.46 2.75
C ASP A 14 11.24 13.40 1.75
N SER A 15 11.35 12.12 2.12
CA SER A 15 10.94 10.99 1.26
C SER A 15 9.42 10.89 1.07
N ILE A 16 8.62 11.38 2.04
CA ILE A 16 7.16 11.34 2.03
C ILE A 16 6.57 12.66 1.51
N GLY A 17 7.41 13.68 1.24
CA GLY A 17 6.95 15.01 0.83
C GLY A 17 6.20 15.78 1.93
N ILE A 18 6.26 15.36 3.22
CA ILE A 18 5.57 16.02 4.35
C ILE A 18 6.41 17.10 5.05
N ALA A 19 7.59 17.42 4.54
CA ALA A 19 8.45 18.45 5.11
C ALA A 19 7.73 19.80 5.22
N HIS A 20 6.90 20.14 4.23
CA HIS A 20 6.14 21.38 4.17
C HIS A 20 5.03 21.51 5.25
N ILE A 21 4.61 20.41 5.86
CA ILE A 21 3.61 20.39 6.94
C ILE A 21 4.22 20.09 8.31
N ALA A 22 5.55 19.95 8.39
CA ALA A 22 6.23 19.52 9.62
C ALA A 22 6.04 20.49 10.82
N HIS A 23 5.69 21.74 10.54
CA HIS A 23 5.46 22.79 11.55
C HIS A 23 3.96 23.05 11.82
N ARG A 24 3.05 22.33 11.16
CA ARG A 24 1.61 22.49 11.35
C ARG A 24 1.12 21.65 12.53
N PHE A 25 0.10 22.13 13.22
CA PHE A 25 -0.62 21.33 14.20
C PHE A 25 -1.46 20.26 13.49
N ILE A 26 -1.65 19.11 14.14
CA ILE A 26 -2.43 17.98 13.59
C ILE A 26 -3.85 18.40 13.21
N SER A 27 -4.44 19.33 13.98
CA SER A 27 -5.78 19.91 13.69
C SER A 27 -5.85 20.70 12.38
N GLN A 28 -4.72 21.16 11.85
CA GLN A 28 -4.62 21.94 10.61
C GLN A 28 -4.36 21.06 9.38
N LEU A 29 -4.19 19.75 9.57
CA LEU A 29 -3.88 18.80 8.52
C LEU A 29 -5.18 18.24 7.91
N SER A 30 -5.17 18.01 6.59
CA SER A 30 -6.21 17.23 5.92
C SER A 30 -6.23 15.77 6.42
N GLY A 31 -7.29 15.02 6.16
CA GLY A 31 -7.36 13.59 6.50
C GLY A 31 -6.18 12.80 5.95
N GLY A 32 -5.86 12.97 4.67
CA GLY A 32 -4.72 12.33 4.03
C GLY A 32 -3.37 12.72 4.62
N GLN A 33 -3.18 14.02 4.91
CA GLN A 33 -1.95 14.49 5.57
C GLN A 33 -1.78 13.88 6.97
N ARG A 34 -2.86 13.75 7.74
CA ARG A 34 -2.82 13.06 9.04
C ARG A 34 -2.42 11.60 8.90
N GLN A 35 -2.93 10.92 7.88
CA GLN A 35 -2.59 9.51 7.62
C GLN A 35 -1.12 9.33 7.22
N LEU A 36 -0.59 10.20 6.35
CA LEU A 36 0.83 10.22 6.00
C LEU A 36 1.73 10.47 7.22
N VAL A 37 1.34 11.40 8.10
CA VAL A 37 2.08 11.68 9.33
C VAL A 37 2.05 10.48 10.28
N ALA A 38 0.90 9.81 10.44
CA ALA A 38 0.77 8.62 11.28
C ALA A 38 1.65 7.47 10.76
N LEU A 39 1.64 7.23 9.45
CA LEU A 39 2.50 6.23 8.81
C LEU A 39 3.98 6.56 8.98
N ALA A 40 4.37 7.83 8.78
CA ALA A 40 5.72 8.29 9.01
C ALA A 40 6.20 8.02 10.45
N GLN A 41 5.34 8.26 11.44
CA GLN A 41 5.64 7.98 12.84
C GLN A 41 5.85 6.48 13.11
N MET A 42 5.10 5.60 12.43
CA MET A 42 5.32 4.15 12.53
C MET A 42 6.64 3.73 11.90
N VAL A 43 6.93 4.20 10.70
CA VAL A 43 8.18 3.87 9.98
C VAL A 43 9.43 4.37 10.72
N VAL A 44 9.36 5.56 11.35
CA VAL A 44 10.48 6.10 12.16
C VAL A 44 10.87 5.19 13.33
N ARG A 45 9.90 4.43 13.87
CA ARG A 45 10.15 3.48 14.97
C ARG A 45 10.96 2.27 14.54
N ASP A 46 11.12 2.07 13.24
CA ASP A 46 11.88 0.99 12.62
C ASP A 46 11.40 -0.43 13.03
N PRO A 47 10.10 -0.72 12.90
CA PRO A 47 9.55 -2.01 13.31
C PRO A 47 10.01 -3.11 12.36
N GLN A 48 10.08 -4.35 12.86
CA GLN A 48 10.35 -5.53 12.05
C GLN A 48 9.14 -5.91 11.17
N VAL A 49 7.93 -5.64 11.65
CA VAL A 49 6.68 -5.93 10.96
C VAL A 49 5.78 -4.69 11.02
N LEU A 50 5.28 -4.27 9.86
CA LEU A 50 4.25 -3.25 9.69
C LEU A 50 2.91 -3.94 9.40
N LEU A 51 1.89 -3.66 10.21
CA LEU A 51 0.51 -4.08 9.95
C LEU A 51 -0.31 -2.84 9.62
N LEU A 52 -0.86 -2.77 8.41
CA LEU A 52 -1.57 -1.61 7.90
C LEU A 52 -2.96 -2.04 7.41
N ASP A 53 -3.98 -1.51 8.05
CA ASP A 53 -5.37 -1.75 7.69
C ASP A 53 -5.88 -0.57 6.86
N GLU A 54 -6.15 -0.82 5.57
CA GLU A 54 -6.62 0.13 4.58
C GLU A 54 -5.91 1.50 4.59
N PRO A 55 -4.57 1.55 4.52
CA PRO A 55 -3.84 2.81 4.67
C PRO A 55 -4.09 3.80 3.53
N THR A 56 -4.82 3.40 2.51
CA THR A 56 -5.10 4.19 1.30
C THR A 56 -6.58 4.60 1.14
N SER A 57 -7.50 4.13 1.99
CA SER A 57 -8.96 4.21 1.78
C SER A 57 -9.54 5.62 1.70
N ALA A 58 -8.93 6.61 2.36
CA ALA A 58 -9.42 8.00 2.39
C ALA A 58 -8.51 8.97 1.61
N LEU A 59 -7.67 8.46 0.72
CA LEU A 59 -6.67 9.23 0.00
C LEU A 59 -7.02 9.36 -1.48
N ASP A 60 -6.64 10.49 -2.07
CA ASP A 60 -6.55 10.61 -3.54
C ASP A 60 -5.42 9.73 -4.09
N LEU A 61 -5.44 9.46 -5.38
CA LEU A 61 -4.50 8.56 -6.05
C LEU A 61 -3.03 8.94 -5.81
N HIS A 62 -2.70 10.24 -5.80
CA HIS A 62 -1.34 10.69 -5.55
C HIS A 62 -0.87 10.27 -4.15
N ASN A 63 -1.68 10.54 -3.14
CA ASN A 63 -1.36 10.20 -1.75
C ASN A 63 -1.37 8.68 -1.51
N GLN A 64 -2.24 7.92 -2.20
CA GLN A 64 -2.21 6.44 -2.15
C GLN A 64 -0.86 5.89 -2.62
N ILE A 65 -0.38 6.39 -3.76
CA ILE A 65 0.93 6.01 -4.32
C ILE A 65 2.06 6.35 -3.35
N GLU A 66 2.05 7.55 -2.76
CA GLU A 66 3.10 7.97 -1.83
C GLU A 66 3.12 7.11 -0.55
N VAL A 67 1.95 6.72 -0.02
CA VAL A 67 1.83 5.79 1.11
C VAL A 67 2.48 4.44 0.75
N LEU A 68 2.11 3.86 -0.40
CA LEU A 68 2.61 2.54 -0.79
C LEU A 68 4.11 2.55 -1.11
N ARG A 69 4.61 3.62 -1.74
CA ARG A 69 6.05 3.83 -1.95
C ARG A 69 6.83 3.90 -0.64
N LEU A 70 6.27 4.58 0.36
CA LEU A 70 6.89 4.67 1.67
C LEU A 70 6.95 3.29 2.35
N VAL A 71 5.84 2.54 2.32
CA VAL A 71 5.79 1.18 2.88
C VAL A 71 6.80 0.30 2.17
N ARG A 72 6.84 0.33 0.83
CA ARG A 72 7.80 -0.43 0.03
C ARG A 72 9.23 -0.11 0.43
N LYS A 73 9.59 1.18 0.47
CA LYS A 73 10.92 1.63 0.88
C LYS A 73 11.29 1.21 2.30
N ALA A 74 10.31 1.10 3.21
CA ALA A 74 10.55 0.69 4.59
C ALA A 74 10.93 -0.79 4.72
N VAL A 75 10.60 -1.63 3.72
CA VAL A 75 10.86 -3.09 3.72
C VAL A 75 11.87 -3.54 2.65
N ASP A 76 12.35 -2.63 1.81
CA ASP A 76 13.20 -2.93 0.64
C ASP A 76 14.55 -3.58 0.99
N ASP A 77 15.03 -3.42 2.22
CA ASP A 77 16.28 -4.04 2.67
C ASP A 77 16.14 -5.55 2.96
N GLY A 78 14.92 -6.10 2.84
CA GLY A 78 14.62 -7.51 3.09
C GLY A 78 14.67 -7.93 4.56
N SER A 79 14.98 -7.02 5.48
CA SER A 79 15.03 -7.31 6.91
C SER A 79 13.69 -7.13 7.61
N LYS A 80 12.69 -6.59 6.91
CA LYS A 80 11.37 -6.23 7.44
C LYS A 80 10.25 -6.73 6.55
N MET A 81 9.06 -6.77 7.10
CA MET A 81 7.85 -7.20 6.42
C MET A 81 6.73 -6.18 6.63
N ALA A 82 5.92 -5.96 5.59
CA ALA A 82 4.65 -5.24 5.70
C ALA A 82 3.49 -6.14 5.28
N ILE A 83 2.43 -6.14 6.07
CA ILE A 83 1.14 -6.75 5.73
C ILE A 83 0.16 -5.59 5.60
N VAL A 84 -0.45 -5.46 4.42
CA VAL A 84 -1.30 -4.32 4.07
C VAL A 84 -2.64 -4.83 3.55
N ALA A 85 -3.74 -4.44 4.17
CA ALA A 85 -5.06 -4.65 3.60
C ALA A 85 -5.33 -3.58 2.55
N LEU A 86 -5.64 -3.99 1.32
CA LEU A 86 -5.89 -3.09 0.18
C LEU A 86 -7.18 -3.50 -0.53
N HIS A 87 -7.93 -2.51 -1.03
CA HIS A 87 -9.11 -2.73 -1.88
C HIS A 87 -8.80 -2.58 -3.37
N ASP A 88 -7.80 -1.79 -3.74
CA ASP A 88 -7.40 -1.60 -5.12
C ASP A 88 -6.46 -2.73 -5.56
N LEU A 89 -6.98 -3.58 -6.48
CA LEU A 89 -6.26 -4.74 -6.98
C LEU A 89 -5.04 -4.35 -7.82
N ASN A 90 -5.10 -3.25 -8.55
CA ASN A 90 -3.99 -2.79 -9.37
C ASN A 90 -2.87 -2.20 -8.51
N LEU A 91 -3.21 -1.44 -7.47
CA LEU A 91 -2.23 -0.99 -6.50
C LEU A 91 -1.60 -2.17 -5.74
N ALA A 92 -2.42 -3.17 -5.35
CA ALA A 92 -1.90 -4.38 -4.71
C ALA A 92 -0.93 -5.13 -5.64
N ALA A 93 -1.26 -5.26 -6.93
CA ALA A 93 -0.39 -5.89 -7.92
C ALA A 93 0.94 -5.15 -8.12
N CYS A 94 0.91 -3.80 -8.10
CA CYS A 94 2.10 -2.98 -8.31
C CYS A 94 3.05 -2.94 -7.12
N TYR A 95 2.53 -3.03 -5.89
CA TYR A 95 3.33 -2.74 -4.69
C TYR A 95 3.59 -3.94 -3.77
N CYS A 96 2.87 -5.06 -3.95
CA CYS A 96 3.02 -6.24 -3.11
C CYS A 96 3.76 -7.36 -3.83
N ASP A 97 4.66 -8.06 -3.14
CA ASP A 97 5.35 -9.24 -3.67
C ASP A 97 4.45 -10.48 -3.66
N ARG A 98 3.55 -10.55 -2.69
CA ARG A 98 2.58 -11.63 -2.53
C ARG A 98 1.21 -11.07 -2.15
N LEU A 99 0.17 -11.72 -2.65
CA LEU A 99 -1.21 -11.42 -2.30
C LEU A 99 -1.82 -12.60 -1.54
N VAL A 100 -2.68 -12.28 -0.58
CA VAL A 100 -3.58 -13.20 0.09
C VAL A 100 -4.99 -12.70 -0.14
N LEU A 101 -5.77 -13.42 -0.92
CA LEU A 101 -7.16 -13.07 -1.22
C LEU A 101 -8.10 -13.75 -0.25
N LEU A 102 -8.81 -12.93 0.52
CA LEU A 102 -9.79 -13.40 1.50
C LEU A 102 -11.21 -13.38 0.89
N HIS A 103 -11.95 -14.46 1.07
CA HIS A 103 -13.36 -14.55 0.66
C HIS A 103 -14.14 -15.46 1.60
N ALA A 104 -15.38 -15.08 1.95
CA ALA A 104 -16.27 -15.85 2.79
C ALA A 104 -15.64 -16.33 4.11
N GLY A 105 -14.78 -15.49 4.73
CA GLY A 105 -14.13 -15.78 6.00
C GLY A 105 -12.91 -16.71 5.95
N GLY A 106 -12.42 -17.03 4.74
CA GLY A 106 -11.24 -17.88 4.54
C GLY A 106 -10.27 -17.33 3.49
N VAL A 107 -9.09 -17.96 3.41
CA VAL A 107 -8.13 -17.72 2.33
C VAL A 107 -8.62 -18.43 1.08
N HIS A 108 -8.90 -17.67 0.02
CA HIS A 108 -9.35 -18.19 -1.28
C HIS A 108 -8.18 -18.48 -2.22
N ALA A 109 -7.20 -17.58 -2.26
CA ALA A 109 -5.98 -17.73 -3.06
C ALA A 109 -4.83 -17.00 -2.39
N GLU A 110 -3.62 -17.50 -2.58
CA GLU A 110 -2.38 -16.83 -2.15
C GLU A 110 -1.26 -17.09 -3.16
N GLY A 111 -0.37 -16.13 -3.35
CA GLY A 111 0.74 -16.26 -4.29
C GLY A 111 1.25 -14.91 -4.78
N GLN A 112 1.99 -14.95 -5.88
CA GLN A 112 2.36 -13.73 -6.60
C GLN A 112 1.13 -13.07 -7.21
N PRO A 113 1.16 -11.75 -7.47
CA PRO A 113 0.00 -11.06 -8.06
C PRO A 113 -0.55 -11.71 -9.33
N SER A 114 0.31 -12.19 -10.23
CA SER A 114 -0.08 -12.88 -11.47
C SER A 114 -0.75 -14.25 -11.25
N GLU A 115 -0.44 -14.91 -10.13
CA GLU A 115 -1.04 -16.19 -9.77
C GLU A 115 -2.43 -16.02 -9.12
N VAL A 116 -2.60 -14.94 -8.38
CA VAL A 116 -3.83 -14.66 -7.62
C VAL A 116 -4.86 -13.89 -8.45
N LEU A 117 -4.43 -12.88 -9.22
CA LEU A 117 -5.32 -12.02 -10.00
C LEU A 117 -5.60 -12.63 -11.38
N THR A 118 -6.34 -13.74 -11.41
CA THR A 118 -6.79 -14.40 -12.65
C THR A 118 -8.25 -14.09 -12.94
N PRO A 119 -8.70 -14.12 -14.22
CA PRO A 119 -10.11 -13.91 -14.57
C PRO A 119 -11.07 -14.79 -13.78
N ASP A 120 -10.74 -16.07 -13.61
CA ASP A 120 -11.59 -17.04 -12.90
C ASP A 120 -11.70 -16.72 -11.40
N VAL A 121 -10.61 -16.34 -10.75
CA VAL A 121 -10.60 -15.94 -9.35
C VAL A 121 -11.41 -14.66 -9.16
N LEU A 122 -11.23 -13.68 -10.05
CA LEU A 122 -11.96 -12.42 -10.00
C LEU A 122 -13.46 -12.59 -10.20
N GLU A 123 -13.89 -13.42 -11.16
CA GLU A 123 -15.31 -13.72 -11.37
C GLU A 123 -15.91 -14.44 -10.15
N ARG A 124 -15.20 -15.40 -9.57
CA ARG A 124 -15.66 -16.17 -8.41
C ARG A 124 -15.78 -15.34 -7.13
N VAL A 125 -14.81 -14.49 -6.87
CA VAL A 125 -14.72 -13.75 -5.61
C VAL A 125 -15.47 -12.43 -5.65
N TYR A 126 -15.37 -11.70 -6.76
CA TYR A 126 -15.97 -10.37 -6.90
C TYR A 126 -17.24 -10.35 -7.73
N GLY A 127 -17.59 -11.46 -8.40
CA GLY A 127 -18.84 -11.57 -9.15
C GLY A 127 -18.88 -10.78 -10.46
N PHE A 128 -17.74 -10.36 -10.99
CA PHE A 128 -17.66 -9.65 -12.27
C PHE A 128 -16.60 -10.24 -13.19
N ARG A 129 -16.84 -10.16 -14.50
CA ARG A 129 -15.87 -10.56 -15.52
C ARG A 129 -14.79 -9.50 -15.68
N ALA A 130 -13.54 -9.93 -15.61
CA ALA A 130 -12.39 -9.07 -15.84
C ALA A 130 -11.48 -9.63 -16.93
N ARG A 131 -10.78 -8.73 -17.63
CA ARG A 131 -9.58 -9.06 -18.39
C ARG A 131 -8.39 -8.73 -17.52
N VAL A 132 -7.44 -9.64 -17.45
CA VAL A 132 -6.15 -9.41 -16.80
C VAL A 132 -5.11 -9.26 -17.90
N LEU A 133 -4.53 -8.08 -17.98
CA LEU A 133 -3.50 -7.73 -18.94
C LEU A 133 -2.15 -7.83 -18.27
N ASP A 134 -1.13 -8.25 -18.99
CA ASP A 134 0.25 -8.20 -18.50
C ASP A 134 0.89 -6.85 -18.89
N ASP A 135 1.35 -6.09 -17.91
CA ASP A 135 2.14 -4.89 -18.10
C ASP A 135 3.52 -5.10 -17.49
N HIS A 136 4.46 -5.60 -18.31
CA HIS A 136 5.84 -5.89 -17.89
C HIS A 136 5.94 -6.82 -16.67
N GLY A 137 5.08 -7.86 -16.60
CA GLY A 137 5.03 -8.82 -15.51
C GLY A 137 4.09 -8.42 -14.35
N ILE A 138 3.47 -7.24 -14.43
CA ILE A 138 2.50 -6.77 -13.44
C ILE A 138 1.09 -6.99 -14.01
N PRO A 139 0.22 -7.77 -13.36
CA PRO A 139 -1.15 -7.96 -13.83
C PRO A 139 -1.99 -6.70 -13.62
N VAL A 140 -2.64 -6.25 -14.67
CA VAL A 140 -3.58 -5.12 -14.66
C VAL A 140 -5.00 -5.65 -14.83
N VAL A 141 -5.81 -5.47 -13.80
CA VAL A 141 -7.21 -5.87 -13.76
C VAL A 141 -8.08 -4.81 -14.43
N ARG A 142 -8.78 -5.19 -15.49
CA ARG A 142 -9.73 -4.34 -16.20
C ARG A 142 -11.11 -4.98 -16.23
N PRO A 143 -12.14 -4.40 -15.59
CA PRO A 143 -13.51 -4.90 -15.69
C PRO A 143 -14.00 -4.94 -17.14
N VAL A 144 -14.76 -5.98 -17.48
CA VAL A 144 -15.48 -6.05 -18.78
C VAL A 144 -16.82 -5.36 -18.62
N VAL A 145 -16.96 -4.20 -19.26
CA VAL A 145 -18.23 -3.51 -19.33
C VAL A 145 -19.05 -4.18 -20.45
N THR A 146 -20.11 -4.91 -20.08
CA THR A 146 -21.12 -5.36 -21.03
C THR A 146 -22.10 -4.20 -21.24
N ALA A 147 -22.25 -3.78 -22.49
CA ALA A 147 -23.28 -2.81 -22.91
C ALA A 147 -24.68 -3.41 -22.74
#